data_588d6c88f22139ee0aa8f1bfee1a5795
#
_entry.id   588d6c88f22139ee0aa8f1bfee1a5795
#
_cell.length_a   1.000
_cell.length_b   1.000
_cell.length_c   1.000
_cell.angle_alpha   90.00
_cell.angle_beta   90.00
_cell.angle_gamma   90.00
#
_symmetry.space_group_name_H-M   'P 1'
#
loop_
_entity.id
_entity.type
_entity.pdbx_description
1 polymer ?
#
loop_
_entity_poly.entity_id
_entity_poly.type
_entity_poly.pdbx_seq_one_letter_code
_entity_poly.pdbx_strand_id
1 'polypeptide(L)'
;MAVSLSRFSSKESAAGSSCWRNSRQEPTSHRIEEPNPLQPGVLANGVMGSWLTQLTDDSSLTEVCVEADSVQQLTEDLFLRFLTRLPNESEKQQFTLLLSEGFTDRIVPQQDLLATVKPERMPHVSWSNHLDGAANSIKQQQEETARRGDPPTQYLRVSWRERAEDAMWALLNAPEMIIVP
;
A
#
# COMPACT_ATOMS: atom_id res chain seq x y z
N MET A 1 -53.58 43.26 29.28
CA MET A 1 -53.18 42.63 28.02
C MET A 1 -51.67 42.35 28.08
N ALA A 2 -51.30 41.13 28.37
CA ALA A 2 -49.87 40.71 28.47
C ALA A 2 -49.45 40.04 27.16
N VAL A 3 -48.47 40.60 26.48
CA VAL A 3 -47.91 40.04 25.25
C VAL A 3 -46.77 39.05 25.63
N SER A 4 -47.03 37.80 25.37
CA SER A 4 -46.07 36.71 25.56
C SER A 4 -45.00 36.80 24.49
N LEU A 5 -43.75 37.04 24.89
CA LEU A 5 -42.57 36.91 24.03
C LEU A 5 -42.12 35.43 24.03
N SER A 6 -42.44 34.77 22.95
CA SER A 6 -41.96 33.41 22.68
C SER A 6 -40.45 33.40 22.52
N ARG A 7 -39.78 32.57 23.32
CA ARG A 7 -38.34 32.22 23.21
C ARG A 7 -38.08 31.59 21.87
N PHE A 8 -37.32 32.26 21.02
CA PHE A 8 -36.64 31.65 19.91
C PHE A 8 -35.50 30.78 20.47
N SER A 9 -35.68 29.50 20.42
CA SER A 9 -34.64 28.52 20.78
C SER A 9 -33.65 28.46 19.66
N SER A 10 -32.46 29.00 19.89
CA SER A 10 -31.27 28.86 19.04
C SER A 10 -30.76 27.43 19.11
N LYS A 11 -31.23 26.59 18.21
CA LYS A 11 -30.80 25.18 18.01
C LYS A 11 -30.01 24.98 16.73
N GLU A 12 -29.36 26.01 16.23
CA GLU A 12 -28.57 25.93 14.99
C GLU A 12 -27.12 26.37 15.20
N SER A 13 -26.43 25.79 16.16
CA SER A 13 -24.99 26.05 16.31
C SER A 13 -24.16 24.83 16.69
N ALA A 14 -24.74 23.64 16.67
CA ALA A 14 -24.02 22.42 17.07
C ALA A 14 -23.49 21.55 15.91
N ALA A 15 -23.93 21.80 14.67
CA ALA A 15 -23.51 20.95 13.53
C ALA A 15 -22.20 21.38 12.87
N GLY A 16 -21.72 22.60 13.08
CA GLY A 16 -20.49 23.11 12.48
C GLY A 16 -19.22 22.87 13.28
N SER A 17 -19.33 22.46 14.54
CA SER A 17 -18.19 22.35 15.47
C SER A 17 -17.60 20.95 15.59
N SER A 18 -18.28 19.92 15.12
CA SER A 18 -17.82 18.53 15.29
C SER A 18 -16.78 18.10 14.26
N CYS A 19 -16.76 18.71 13.09
CA CYS A 19 -15.85 18.34 12.02
C CYS A 19 -14.38 18.74 12.30
N TRP A 20 -14.14 19.80 13.08
CA TRP A 20 -12.78 20.29 13.38
C TRP A 20 -12.22 19.76 14.70
N ARG A 21 -13.07 19.22 15.57
CA ARG A 21 -12.67 18.75 16.89
C ARG A 21 -12.03 17.35 16.86
N ASN A 22 -12.30 16.56 15.83
CA ASN A 22 -11.82 15.17 15.72
C ASN A 22 -10.41 15.01 15.10
N SER A 23 -9.79 16.09 14.63
CA SER A 23 -8.57 15.91 13.84
C SER A 23 -7.25 16.06 14.58
N ARG A 24 -7.20 16.54 15.85
CA ARG A 24 -5.89 16.82 16.48
C ARG A 24 -5.75 16.73 18.00
N GLN A 25 -6.77 16.55 18.80
CA GLN A 25 -6.65 16.74 20.25
C GLN A 25 -7.07 15.59 21.16
N GLU A 26 -7.72 14.57 20.65
CA GLU A 26 -8.00 13.37 21.46
C GLU A 26 -7.50 12.13 20.69
N PRO A 27 -6.72 11.26 21.35
CA PRO A 27 -6.45 9.95 20.78
C PRO A 27 -7.81 9.24 20.66
N THR A 28 -8.26 9.05 19.45
CA THR A 28 -9.50 8.31 19.17
C THR A 28 -9.28 6.87 19.62
N SER A 29 -9.66 6.56 20.84
CA SER A 29 -9.67 5.18 21.37
C SER A 29 -10.79 4.33 20.77
N HIS A 30 -11.71 4.95 20.02
CA HIS A 30 -12.79 4.27 19.35
C HIS A 30 -12.52 4.15 17.85
N ARG A 31 -12.56 2.90 17.37
CA ARG A 31 -12.54 2.62 15.94
C ARG A 31 -13.78 3.28 15.31
N ILE A 32 -13.57 4.07 14.27
CA ILE A 32 -14.68 4.62 13.49
C ILE A 32 -15.27 3.45 12.70
N GLU A 33 -16.48 3.05 13.03
CA GLU A 33 -17.19 1.92 12.39
C GLU A 33 -17.79 2.31 11.02
N GLU A 34 -17.87 3.60 10.73
CA GLU A 34 -18.39 4.07 9.45
C GLU A 34 -17.38 3.78 8.33
N PRO A 35 -17.79 3.10 7.25
CA PRO A 35 -16.91 2.82 6.12
C PRO A 35 -16.47 4.13 5.46
N ASN A 36 -15.17 4.33 5.34
CA ASN A 36 -14.61 5.49 4.66
C ASN A 36 -14.49 5.20 3.15
N PRO A 37 -15.31 5.81 2.28
CA PRO A 37 -15.29 5.54 0.85
C PRO A 37 -13.99 5.96 0.15
N LEU A 38 -13.15 6.77 0.80
CA LEU A 38 -11.84 7.17 0.27
C LEU A 38 -10.77 6.09 0.48
N GLN A 39 -10.94 5.20 1.45
CA GLN A 39 -9.96 4.17 1.78
C GLN A 39 -9.67 3.22 0.60
N PRO A 40 -10.66 2.68 -0.11
CA PRO A 40 -10.42 1.89 -1.32
C PRO A 40 -9.64 2.66 -2.38
N GLY A 41 -9.98 3.93 -2.60
CA GLY A 41 -9.30 4.78 -3.57
C GLY A 41 -7.81 5.02 -3.23
N VAL A 42 -7.49 5.16 -1.95
CA VAL A 42 -6.10 5.31 -1.49
C VAL A 42 -5.31 4.02 -1.69
N LEU A 43 -5.90 2.87 -1.44
CA LEU A 43 -5.23 1.57 -1.66
C LEU A 43 -5.07 1.28 -3.16
N ALA A 44 -6.08 1.56 -3.97
CA ALA A 44 -6.05 1.30 -5.40
C ALA A 44 -5.07 2.22 -6.17
N ASN A 45 -5.00 3.50 -5.80
CA ASN A 45 -4.27 4.50 -6.58
C ASN A 45 -3.15 5.18 -5.78
N GLY A 46 -2.98 4.83 -4.52
CA GLY A 46 -1.99 5.45 -3.65
C GLY A 46 -0.62 4.79 -3.74
N VAL A 47 0.39 5.56 -3.39
CA VAL A 47 1.79 5.09 -3.29
C VAL A 47 1.90 3.89 -2.33
N MET A 48 1.05 3.83 -1.30
CA MET A 48 1.02 2.70 -0.36
C MET A 48 0.69 1.37 -1.04
N GLY A 49 -0.30 1.36 -1.94
CA GLY A 49 -0.64 0.15 -2.69
C GLY A 49 0.54 -0.37 -3.50
N SER A 50 1.24 0.54 -4.18
CA SER A 50 2.44 0.19 -4.93
C SER A 50 3.55 -0.38 -4.04
N TRP A 51 3.83 0.25 -2.88
CA TRP A 51 4.85 -0.24 -1.96
C TRP A 51 4.54 -1.61 -1.37
N LEU A 52 3.25 -1.89 -1.08
CA LEU A 52 2.83 -3.16 -0.50
C LEU A 52 2.86 -4.33 -1.50
N THR A 53 2.78 -4.04 -2.79
CA THR A 53 2.76 -5.08 -3.84
C THR A 53 4.06 -5.18 -4.61
N GLN A 54 4.94 -4.20 -4.50
CA GLN A 54 6.24 -4.19 -5.17
C GLN A 54 7.17 -5.27 -4.60
N LEU A 55 7.76 -6.06 -5.48
CA LEU A 55 8.75 -7.06 -5.13
C LEU A 55 10.13 -6.43 -5.09
N THR A 56 10.66 -6.22 -3.88
CA THR A 56 12.00 -5.70 -3.61
C THR A 56 12.91 -6.79 -3.03
N ASP A 57 14.21 -6.58 -3.01
CA ASP A 57 15.16 -7.60 -2.55
C ASP A 57 14.94 -8.02 -1.09
N ASP A 58 14.52 -7.10 -0.23
CA ASP A 58 14.27 -7.36 1.18
C ASP A 58 12.79 -7.69 1.51
N SER A 59 11.94 -7.88 0.49
CA SER A 59 10.53 -8.18 0.68
C SER A 59 10.29 -9.66 0.95
N SER A 60 9.52 -9.97 2.01
CA SER A 60 9.06 -11.33 2.27
C SER A 60 8.16 -11.90 1.17
N LEU A 61 7.54 -11.05 0.34
CA LEU A 61 6.80 -11.47 -0.84
C LEU A 61 7.73 -11.97 -1.95
N THR A 62 8.91 -11.36 -2.08
CA THR A 62 9.94 -11.83 -3.00
C THR A 62 10.45 -13.21 -2.60
N GLU A 63 10.69 -13.45 -1.30
CA GLU A 63 11.08 -14.77 -0.80
C GLU A 63 10.04 -15.83 -1.18
N VAL A 64 8.75 -15.56 -0.96
CA VAL A 64 7.67 -16.48 -1.35
C VAL A 64 7.66 -16.74 -2.85
N CYS A 65 7.86 -15.70 -3.66
CA CYS A 65 7.90 -15.85 -5.11
C CYS A 65 9.11 -16.66 -5.60
N VAL A 66 10.22 -16.58 -4.90
CA VAL A 66 11.46 -17.32 -5.23
C VAL A 66 11.37 -18.78 -4.77
N GLU A 67 10.88 -19.01 -3.54
CA GLU A 67 10.86 -20.32 -2.88
C GLU A 67 9.72 -21.24 -3.32
N ALA A 68 8.69 -20.71 -3.96
CA ALA A 68 7.54 -21.51 -4.37
C ALA A 68 7.92 -22.63 -5.36
N ASP A 69 7.58 -23.87 -5.02
CA ASP A 69 7.85 -25.05 -5.87
C ASP A 69 6.85 -25.17 -7.01
N SER A 70 5.64 -24.64 -6.85
CA SER A 70 4.57 -24.70 -7.84
C SER A 70 3.72 -23.41 -7.85
N VAL A 71 3.07 -23.16 -8.99
CA VAL A 71 2.15 -22.03 -9.13
C VAL A 71 0.96 -22.16 -8.17
N GLN A 72 0.48 -23.37 -7.93
CA GLN A 72 -0.61 -23.64 -7.01
C GLN A 72 -0.25 -23.27 -5.57
N GLN A 73 0.94 -23.70 -5.12
CA GLN A 73 1.45 -23.35 -3.81
C GLN A 73 1.60 -21.84 -3.68
N LEU A 74 2.23 -21.19 -4.66
CA LEU A 74 2.37 -19.72 -4.66
C LEU A 74 1.01 -19.02 -4.54
N THR A 75 0.00 -19.49 -5.29
CA THR A 75 -1.35 -18.94 -5.23
C THR A 75 -1.95 -19.08 -3.82
N GLU A 76 -1.83 -20.25 -3.21
CA GLU A 76 -2.33 -20.50 -1.85
C GLU A 76 -1.62 -19.63 -0.81
N ASP A 77 -0.30 -19.50 -0.91
CA ASP A 77 0.52 -18.68 -0.01
C ASP A 77 0.17 -17.18 -0.12
N LEU A 78 -0.05 -16.67 -1.33
CA LEU A 78 -0.49 -15.30 -1.54
C LEU A 78 -1.88 -15.05 -0.94
N PHE A 79 -2.84 -15.94 -1.16
CA PHE A 79 -4.18 -15.82 -0.57
C PHE A 79 -4.14 -15.85 0.96
N LEU A 80 -3.35 -16.73 1.55
CA LEU A 80 -3.18 -16.80 3.00
C LEU A 80 -2.55 -15.52 3.57
N ARG A 81 -1.58 -14.92 2.87
CA ARG A 81 -0.91 -13.70 3.32
C ARG A 81 -1.79 -12.47 3.21
N PHE A 82 -2.53 -12.32 2.11
CA PHE A 82 -3.36 -11.14 1.87
C PHE A 82 -4.77 -11.27 2.48
N LEU A 83 -5.41 -12.41 2.30
CA LEU A 83 -6.82 -12.60 2.65
C LEU A 83 -7.04 -13.55 3.83
N THR A 84 -5.98 -14.16 4.38
CA THR A 84 -6.04 -15.12 5.51
C THR A 84 -6.94 -16.33 5.28
N ARG A 85 -7.26 -16.65 4.01
CA ARG A 85 -8.04 -17.80 3.57
C ARG A 85 -7.43 -18.47 2.36
N LEU A 86 -7.84 -19.68 2.07
CA LEU A 86 -7.48 -20.36 0.82
C LEU A 86 -8.33 -19.83 -0.35
N PRO A 87 -7.79 -19.84 -1.58
CA PRO A 87 -8.54 -19.49 -2.78
C PRO A 87 -9.65 -20.50 -3.05
N ASN A 88 -10.77 -20.04 -3.60
CA ASN A 88 -11.77 -20.94 -4.16
C ASN A 88 -11.33 -21.48 -5.52
N GLU A 89 -12.04 -22.48 -6.06
CA GLU A 89 -11.65 -23.13 -7.33
C GLU A 89 -11.55 -22.15 -8.51
N SER A 90 -12.44 -21.17 -8.58
CA SER A 90 -12.42 -20.17 -9.65
C SER A 90 -11.21 -19.23 -9.51
N GLU A 91 -10.94 -18.75 -8.29
CA GLU A 91 -9.78 -17.93 -7.98
C GLU A 91 -8.49 -18.69 -8.25
N LYS A 92 -8.42 -19.95 -7.79
CA LYS A 92 -7.26 -20.81 -8.01
C LYS A 92 -6.96 -20.98 -9.50
N GLN A 93 -7.97 -21.22 -10.32
CA GLN A 93 -7.80 -21.32 -11.77
C GLN A 93 -7.30 -20.01 -12.40
N GLN A 94 -7.91 -18.87 -12.03
CA GLN A 94 -7.54 -17.56 -12.57
C GLN A 94 -6.10 -17.16 -12.19
N PHE A 95 -5.73 -17.30 -10.92
CA PHE A 95 -4.39 -16.97 -10.46
C PHE A 95 -3.33 -17.93 -10.98
N THR A 96 -3.67 -19.24 -11.07
CA THR A 96 -2.78 -20.22 -11.69
C THR A 96 -2.53 -19.89 -13.16
N LEU A 97 -3.55 -19.49 -13.91
CA LEU A 97 -3.40 -19.09 -15.30
C LEU A 97 -2.52 -17.84 -15.43
N LEU A 98 -2.74 -16.82 -14.59
CA LEU A 98 -1.99 -15.56 -14.60
C LEU A 98 -0.50 -15.79 -14.30
N LEU A 99 -0.19 -16.61 -13.30
CA LEU A 99 1.17 -16.81 -12.79
C LEU A 99 1.93 -17.94 -13.49
N SER A 100 1.26 -18.81 -14.28
CA SER A 100 1.90 -19.96 -14.92
C SER A 100 2.87 -19.58 -16.03
N GLU A 101 2.56 -18.50 -16.77
CA GLU A 101 3.41 -18.08 -17.88
C GLU A 101 4.76 -17.55 -17.38
N GLY A 102 5.83 -18.24 -17.73
CA GLY A 102 7.19 -17.91 -17.32
C GLY A 102 7.56 -18.30 -15.88
N PHE A 103 6.71 -19.04 -15.16
CA PHE A 103 6.97 -19.46 -13.79
C PHE A 103 8.26 -20.28 -13.66
N THR A 104 8.53 -21.20 -14.58
CA THR A 104 9.72 -22.06 -14.58
C THR A 104 11.01 -21.26 -14.75
N ASP A 105 10.96 -20.20 -15.53
CA ASP A 105 12.12 -19.36 -15.84
C ASP A 105 12.13 -18.04 -15.06
N ARG A 106 11.28 -17.91 -14.03
CA ARG A 106 11.11 -16.66 -13.28
C ARG A 106 12.37 -16.20 -12.57
N ILE A 107 13.20 -17.16 -12.12
CA ILE A 107 14.38 -16.88 -11.32
C ILE A 107 15.54 -16.50 -12.25
N VAL A 108 16.17 -15.37 -11.96
CA VAL A 108 17.38 -14.94 -12.66
C VAL A 108 18.59 -15.72 -12.13
N PRO A 109 19.38 -16.34 -13.01
CA PRO A 109 20.59 -17.03 -12.57
C PRO A 109 21.56 -16.10 -11.84
N GLN A 110 22.22 -16.59 -10.80
CA GLN A 110 23.09 -15.77 -9.94
C GLN A 110 24.24 -15.08 -10.72
N GLN A 111 24.68 -15.68 -11.82
CA GLN A 111 25.71 -15.11 -12.71
C GLN A 111 25.25 -13.86 -13.46
N ASP A 112 23.94 -13.69 -13.63
CA ASP A 112 23.33 -12.57 -14.37
C ASP A 112 22.87 -11.45 -13.41
N LEU A 113 22.99 -11.67 -12.10
CA LEU A 113 22.65 -10.66 -11.11
C LEU A 113 23.71 -9.55 -11.12
N LEU A 114 23.25 -8.32 -11.27
CA LEU A 114 24.12 -7.16 -11.16
C LEU A 114 24.55 -7.00 -9.70
N ALA A 115 25.84 -6.62 -9.50
CA ALA A 115 26.32 -6.32 -8.15
C ALA A 115 25.43 -5.23 -7.52
N THR A 116 24.88 -5.54 -6.35
CA THR A 116 24.03 -4.57 -5.61
C THR A 116 24.86 -3.35 -5.27
N VAL A 117 24.63 -2.26 -5.98
CA VAL A 117 25.25 -0.97 -5.69
C VAL A 117 24.53 -0.42 -4.46
N LYS A 118 25.29 -0.33 -3.35
CA LYS A 118 24.76 0.28 -2.13
C LYS A 118 24.31 1.71 -2.44
N PRO A 119 23.04 2.05 -2.18
CA PRO A 119 22.54 3.38 -2.49
C PRO A 119 23.37 4.43 -1.75
N GLU A 120 23.81 5.46 -2.48
CA GLU A 120 24.50 6.61 -1.90
C GLU A 120 23.55 7.29 -0.92
N ARG A 121 24.10 7.69 0.24
CA ARG A 121 23.31 8.41 1.24
C ARG A 121 22.85 9.73 0.68
N MET A 122 21.56 9.90 0.53
CA MET A 122 20.99 11.16 0.08
C MET A 122 21.24 12.28 1.10
N PRO A 123 21.52 13.50 0.62
CA PRO A 123 21.61 14.66 1.50
C PRO A 123 20.29 14.83 2.28
N HIS A 124 20.40 15.21 3.54
CA HIS A 124 19.26 15.35 4.43
C HIS A 124 19.07 16.81 4.84
N VAL A 125 17.83 17.28 4.81
CA VAL A 125 17.46 18.59 5.33
C VAL A 125 17.14 18.46 6.81
N SER A 126 17.96 19.10 7.64
CA SER A 126 17.80 19.17 9.09
C SER A 126 17.43 20.61 9.51
N TRP A 127 17.19 20.79 10.81
CA TRP A 127 16.98 22.13 11.37
C TRP A 127 18.14 23.10 11.11
N SER A 128 19.37 22.59 11.00
CA SER A 128 20.56 23.41 10.81
C SER A 128 20.74 23.95 9.38
N ASN A 129 20.19 23.27 8.37
CA ASN A 129 20.37 23.62 6.96
C ASN A 129 19.05 23.89 6.22
N HIS A 130 17.91 24.01 6.93
CA HIS A 130 16.59 24.18 6.31
C HIS A 130 16.44 25.54 5.57
N LEU A 131 17.28 26.52 5.87
CA LEU A 131 17.28 27.83 5.20
C LEU A 131 18.29 27.90 4.04
N ASP A 132 19.01 26.82 3.75
CA ASP A 132 19.89 26.74 2.60
C ASP A 132 19.07 26.83 1.31
N GLY A 133 19.61 27.52 0.30
CA GLY A 133 18.97 27.62 -1.02
C GLY A 133 18.69 26.27 -1.68
N ALA A 134 19.49 25.22 -1.37
CA ALA A 134 19.31 23.88 -1.87
C ALA A 134 18.28 23.05 -1.07
N ALA A 135 17.81 23.51 0.08
CA ALA A 135 16.95 22.71 0.96
C ALA A 135 15.65 22.24 0.28
N ASN A 136 15.03 23.07 -0.54
CA ASN A 136 13.81 22.71 -1.26
C ASN A 136 14.05 21.64 -2.33
N SER A 137 15.13 21.71 -3.08
CA SER A 137 15.48 20.70 -4.08
C SER A 137 15.81 19.35 -3.43
N ILE A 138 16.52 19.38 -2.29
CA ILE A 138 16.80 18.17 -1.50
C ILE A 138 15.49 17.51 -1.02
N LYS A 139 14.55 18.29 -0.47
CA LYS A 139 13.24 17.78 -0.05
C LYS A 139 12.45 17.17 -1.21
N GLN A 140 12.43 17.85 -2.35
CA GLN A 140 11.74 17.31 -3.55
C GLN A 140 12.36 15.99 -4.02
N GLN A 141 13.68 15.88 -4.02
CA GLN A 141 14.37 14.63 -4.36
C GLN A 141 14.06 13.53 -3.35
N GLN A 142 14.03 13.85 -2.05
CA GLN A 142 13.65 12.90 -1.01
C GLN A 142 12.20 12.43 -1.16
N GLU A 143 11.27 13.34 -1.43
CA GLU A 143 9.88 12.99 -1.68
C GLU A 143 9.70 12.13 -2.94
N GLU A 144 10.41 12.44 -4.01
CA GLU A 144 10.37 11.64 -5.24
C GLU A 144 10.95 10.24 -5.03
N THR A 145 12.08 10.14 -4.32
CA THR A 145 12.67 8.85 -3.97
C THR A 145 11.75 8.05 -3.05
N ALA A 146 11.16 8.70 -2.05
CA ALA A 146 10.19 8.05 -1.18
C ALA A 146 8.94 7.57 -1.94
N ARG A 147 8.44 8.34 -2.89
CA ARG A 147 7.31 7.92 -3.74
C ARG A 147 7.64 6.74 -4.63
N ARG A 148 8.88 6.69 -5.12
CA ARG A 148 9.35 5.60 -5.99
C ARG A 148 9.48 4.29 -5.21
N GLY A 149 9.76 4.36 -3.90
CA GLY A 149 10.03 3.19 -3.07
C GLY A 149 11.40 2.56 -3.33
N ASP A 150 11.60 1.38 -2.79
CA ASP A 150 12.82 0.61 -2.99
C ASP A 150 12.89 0.08 -4.44
N PRO A 151 14.10 -0.15 -4.97
CA PRO A 151 14.25 -0.68 -6.32
C PRO A 151 13.63 -2.09 -6.39
N PRO A 152 13.00 -2.42 -7.53
CA PRO A 152 12.43 -3.74 -7.73
C PRO A 152 13.53 -4.81 -7.75
N THR A 153 13.18 -6.00 -7.26
CA THR A 153 14.12 -7.12 -7.16
C THR A 153 14.73 -7.53 -8.50
N GLN A 154 16.00 -7.90 -8.46
CA GLN A 154 16.74 -8.47 -9.58
C GLN A 154 16.65 -10.01 -9.63
N TYR A 155 16.18 -10.67 -8.56
CA TYR A 155 16.10 -12.13 -8.49
C TYR A 155 15.03 -12.72 -9.41
N LEU A 156 14.06 -11.89 -9.83
CA LEU A 156 12.96 -12.31 -10.68
C LEU A 156 13.00 -11.61 -12.04
N ARG A 157 12.70 -12.34 -13.09
CA ARG A 157 12.56 -11.77 -14.44
C ARG A 157 11.45 -10.73 -14.48
N VAL A 158 11.73 -9.60 -15.09
CA VAL A 158 10.84 -8.40 -15.10
C VAL A 158 9.42 -8.75 -15.51
N SER A 159 9.24 -9.47 -16.62
CA SER A 159 7.92 -9.81 -17.16
C SER A 159 7.08 -10.66 -16.20
N TRP A 160 7.72 -11.59 -15.48
CA TRP A 160 7.03 -12.43 -14.50
C TRP A 160 6.79 -11.67 -13.19
N ARG A 161 7.75 -10.87 -12.76
CA ARG A 161 7.63 -10.02 -11.57
C ARG A 161 6.44 -9.08 -11.67
N GLU A 162 6.29 -8.36 -12.79
CA GLU A 162 5.17 -7.45 -13.03
C GLU A 162 3.82 -8.17 -12.92
N ARG A 163 3.70 -9.40 -13.46
CA ARG A 163 2.48 -10.20 -13.29
C ARG A 163 2.21 -10.61 -11.84
N ALA A 164 3.26 -10.95 -11.09
CA ALA A 164 3.13 -11.27 -9.67
C ALA A 164 2.70 -10.04 -8.87
N GLU A 165 3.27 -8.87 -9.16
CA GLU A 165 2.87 -7.59 -8.57
C GLU A 165 1.42 -7.24 -8.91
N ASP A 166 0.96 -7.46 -10.15
CA ASP A 166 -0.44 -7.30 -10.56
C ASP A 166 -1.38 -8.25 -9.81
N ALA A 167 -0.96 -9.51 -9.63
CA ALA A 167 -1.73 -10.49 -8.85
C ALA A 167 -1.87 -10.04 -7.38
N MET A 168 -0.80 -9.57 -6.77
CA MET A 168 -0.80 -9.05 -5.40
C MET A 168 -1.64 -7.77 -5.28
N TRP A 169 -1.56 -6.89 -6.28
CA TRP A 169 -2.40 -5.70 -6.34
C TRP A 169 -3.89 -6.05 -6.41
N ALA A 170 -4.25 -7.07 -7.18
CA ALA A 170 -5.63 -7.55 -7.23
C ALA A 170 -6.12 -8.09 -5.88
N LEU A 171 -5.27 -8.81 -5.14
CA LEU A 171 -5.59 -9.29 -3.79
C LEU A 171 -5.71 -8.14 -2.78
N LEU A 172 -4.81 -7.16 -2.84
CA LEU A 172 -4.85 -5.99 -1.97
C LEU A 172 -6.14 -5.19 -2.16
N ASN A 173 -6.66 -5.14 -3.38
CA ASN A 173 -7.90 -4.44 -3.73
C ASN A 173 -9.15 -5.35 -3.69
N ALA A 174 -9.02 -6.58 -3.21
CA ALA A 174 -10.17 -7.46 -3.02
C ALA A 174 -11.14 -6.85 -1.99
N PRO A 175 -12.47 -6.98 -2.20
CA PRO A 175 -13.47 -6.46 -1.26
C PRO A 175 -13.25 -6.89 0.19
N GLU A 176 -12.77 -8.10 0.39
CA GLU A 176 -12.48 -8.69 1.70
C GLU A 176 -11.34 -7.99 2.45
N MET A 177 -10.37 -7.45 1.71
CA MET A 177 -9.26 -6.69 2.31
C MET A 177 -9.70 -5.29 2.74
N ILE A 178 -10.67 -4.71 2.04
CA ILE A 178 -11.15 -3.34 2.25
C ILE A 178 -12.28 -3.30 3.27
N ILE A 179 -13.18 -4.29 3.23
CA ILE A 179 -14.35 -4.38 4.09
C ILE A 179 -14.06 -5.46 5.14
N VAL A 180 -13.50 -5.02 6.26
CA VAL A 180 -13.39 -5.89 7.45
C VAL A 180 -14.75 -5.87 8.15
N PRO A 181 -15.44 -7.00 8.29
CA PRO A 181 -16.72 -7.09 9.01
C PRO A 181 -16.59 -6.77 10.49
#